data_bc229ca3fde921419b5477a85975a112
#
_entry.id   bc229ca3fde921419b5477a85975a112
#
_cell.length_a   1.000
_cell.length_b   1.000
_cell.length_c   1.000
_cell.angle_alpha   90.00
_cell.angle_beta   90.00
_cell.angle_gamma   90.00
#
_symmetry.space_group_name_H-M   'P 1'
#
loop_
_entity.id
_entity.type
_entity.pdbx_description
1 polymer ?
#
loop_
_entity_poly.entity_id
_entity_poly.type
_entity_poly.pdbx_seq_one_letter_code
_entity_poly.pdbx_strand_id
1 'polypeptide(L)'
;MGEIFITIFRLLGTLVLELVKLPERIKSGNVKEKVSGIKLGLERASKSQVTSEKGEENISGDVFFDPGEKENAVLKLQVSAAAFIITSILYAFNILSLFIFLPVSIILILLVAYILYYQIKIMYPDDFQAYRDFFLMYIAVGFLIIIVANNPLIYSLFSFTLLPSLGVLIFALVAVAAIFIIFRVRYYRDYTFGEVIEVGENTSQVRVDYDIRANVKPDIYIVENNDFKVKEHDIVKLSIESSLFRESKPKKIIGKE
;
A
#
# COMPACT_ATOMS: atom_id res chain seq x y z
N MET A 1 -17.18 30.05 -1.76
CA MET A 1 -17.41 28.65 -1.41
C MET A 1 -17.96 27.81 -2.56
N GLY A 2 -18.76 28.33 -3.47
CA GLY A 2 -19.32 27.58 -4.61
C GLY A 2 -18.27 27.05 -5.63
N GLU A 3 -17.23 27.82 -5.92
CA GLU A 3 -16.22 27.43 -6.91
C GLU A 3 -15.36 26.22 -6.49
N ILE A 4 -15.08 26.08 -5.19
CA ILE A 4 -14.32 24.92 -4.66
C ILE A 4 -15.14 23.63 -4.82
N PHE A 5 -16.46 23.71 -4.57
CA PHE A 5 -17.37 22.57 -4.78
C PHE A 5 -17.44 22.14 -6.24
N ILE A 6 -17.52 23.11 -7.17
CA ILE A 6 -17.56 22.81 -8.61
C ILE A 6 -16.25 22.18 -9.07
N THR A 7 -15.11 22.64 -8.56
CA THR A 7 -13.79 22.07 -8.88
C THR A 7 -13.64 20.65 -8.35
N ILE A 8 -14.08 20.38 -7.12
CA ILE A 8 -14.08 19.03 -6.52
C ILE A 8 -15.02 18.08 -7.30
N PHE A 9 -16.23 18.56 -7.67
CA PHE A 9 -17.17 17.77 -8.49
C PHE A 9 -16.62 17.49 -9.90
N ARG A 10 -15.92 18.43 -10.49
CA ARG A 10 -15.28 18.27 -11.80
C ARG A 10 -14.13 17.26 -11.72
N LEU A 11 -13.36 17.30 -10.66
CA LEU A 11 -12.24 16.38 -10.41
C LEU A 11 -12.75 14.96 -10.10
N LEU A 12 -13.80 14.82 -9.29
CA LEU A 12 -14.48 13.54 -9.04
C LEU A 12 -15.15 13.01 -10.31
N GLY A 13 -15.80 13.86 -11.10
CA GLY A 13 -16.43 13.47 -12.36
C GLY A 13 -15.42 12.97 -13.40
N THR A 14 -14.26 13.62 -13.53
CA THR A 14 -13.18 13.15 -14.41
C THR A 14 -12.58 11.85 -13.91
N LEU A 15 -12.44 11.66 -12.60
CA LEU A 15 -11.91 10.43 -11.99
C LEU A 15 -12.88 9.26 -12.18
N VAL A 16 -14.19 9.48 -12.05
CA VAL A 16 -15.23 8.48 -12.33
C VAL A 16 -15.27 8.14 -13.83
N LEU A 17 -15.15 9.13 -14.71
CA LEU A 17 -15.11 8.89 -16.16
C LEU A 17 -13.83 8.15 -16.59
N GLU A 18 -12.69 8.40 -15.96
CA GLU A 18 -11.50 7.62 -16.20
C GLU A 18 -11.62 6.19 -15.65
N LEU A 19 -12.23 6.00 -14.47
CA LEU A 19 -12.51 4.65 -13.92
C LEU A 19 -13.49 3.86 -14.80
N VAL A 20 -14.51 4.49 -15.35
CA VAL A 20 -15.47 3.86 -16.28
C VAL A 20 -14.82 3.51 -17.63
N LYS A 21 -13.83 4.30 -18.08
CA LYS A 21 -13.08 4.03 -19.31
C LYS A 21 -11.94 3.00 -19.15
N LEU A 22 -11.56 2.65 -17.91
CA LEU A 22 -10.56 1.62 -17.63
C LEU A 22 -10.90 0.24 -18.23
N PRO A 23 -12.14 -0.29 -18.14
CA PRO A 23 -12.47 -1.57 -18.77
C PRO A 23 -12.41 -1.51 -20.31
N GLU A 24 -12.66 -0.36 -20.94
CA GLU A 24 -12.52 -0.20 -22.39
C GLU A 24 -11.06 -0.05 -22.82
N ARG A 25 -10.20 0.61 -22.05
CA ARG A 25 -8.76 0.67 -22.29
C ARG A 25 -8.07 -0.68 -22.09
N ILE A 26 -8.57 -1.51 -21.18
CA ILE A 26 -8.10 -2.89 -20.98
C ILE A 26 -8.55 -3.78 -22.15
N LYS A 27 -9.75 -3.54 -22.73
CA LYS A 27 -10.23 -4.24 -23.93
C LYS A 27 -9.64 -3.74 -25.24
N SER A 28 -9.27 -2.47 -25.36
CA SER A 28 -8.72 -1.87 -26.58
C SER A 28 -7.20 -1.81 -26.57
N GLY A 29 -6.52 -2.93 -26.83
CA GLY A 29 -5.25 -2.95 -27.53
C GLY A 29 -3.95 -2.62 -26.79
N ASN A 30 -3.94 -1.80 -25.72
CA ASN A 30 -2.67 -1.39 -25.10
C ASN A 30 -2.02 -2.46 -24.21
N VAL A 31 -2.80 -3.41 -23.70
CA VAL A 31 -2.26 -4.56 -22.97
C VAL A 31 -1.67 -5.58 -23.93
N LYS A 32 -2.28 -5.76 -25.11
CA LYS A 32 -1.73 -6.64 -26.16
C LYS A 32 -0.42 -6.12 -26.72
N GLU A 33 -0.26 -4.80 -26.86
CA GLU A 33 0.97 -4.19 -27.40
C GLU A 33 2.11 -4.20 -26.37
N LYS A 34 1.84 -3.95 -25.07
CA LYS A 34 2.82 -4.14 -24.01
C LYS A 34 3.20 -5.63 -23.83
N VAL A 35 2.23 -6.53 -23.88
CA VAL A 35 2.50 -7.97 -23.79
C VAL A 35 3.21 -8.50 -25.03
N SER A 36 2.94 -7.98 -26.23
CA SER A 36 3.71 -8.34 -27.44
C SER A 36 5.10 -7.74 -27.44
N GLY A 37 5.28 -6.53 -26.90
CA GLY A 37 6.61 -5.92 -26.69
C GLY A 37 7.47 -6.72 -25.72
N ILE A 38 6.89 -7.21 -24.65
CA ILE A 38 7.54 -8.11 -23.66
C ILE A 38 7.88 -9.47 -24.31
N LYS A 39 6.99 -10.05 -25.12
CA LYS A 39 7.28 -11.28 -25.86
C LYS A 39 8.42 -11.10 -26.88
N LEU A 40 8.45 -10.00 -27.59
CA LEU A 40 9.54 -9.69 -28.54
C LEU A 40 10.87 -9.40 -27.83
N GLY A 41 10.84 -8.80 -26.64
CA GLY A 41 12.00 -8.62 -25.79
C GLY A 41 12.56 -9.96 -25.26
N LEU A 42 11.68 -10.84 -24.80
CA LEU A 42 12.02 -12.19 -24.37
C LEU A 42 12.55 -13.08 -25.51
N GLU A 43 11.99 -13.00 -26.73
CA GLU A 43 12.50 -13.73 -27.89
C GLU A 43 13.87 -13.22 -28.37
N ARG A 44 14.17 -11.93 -28.22
CA ARG A 44 15.51 -11.38 -28.51
C ARG A 44 16.53 -11.76 -27.45
N ALA A 45 16.17 -11.75 -26.17
CA ALA A 45 17.02 -12.23 -25.09
C ALA A 45 17.28 -13.74 -25.17
N SER A 46 16.28 -14.53 -25.55
CA SER A 46 16.40 -15.99 -25.75
C SER A 46 17.30 -16.35 -26.95
N LYS A 47 17.35 -15.52 -28.00
CA LYS A 47 18.23 -15.79 -29.17
C LYS A 47 19.71 -15.42 -28.95
N SER A 48 20.03 -14.63 -27.94
CA SER A 48 21.42 -14.29 -27.59
C SER A 48 22.07 -15.23 -26.58
N GLN A 49 21.35 -16.21 -26.04
CA GLN A 49 21.85 -17.15 -25.03
C GLN A 49 21.72 -18.63 -25.42
N VAL A 50 21.64 -18.94 -26.72
CA VAL A 50 21.76 -20.31 -27.17
C VAL A 50 23.24 -20.63 -27.45
N THR A 51 24.04 -20.66 -26.43
CA THR A 51 25.23 -21.52 -26.32
C THR A 51 25.60 -21.59 -24.82
N SER A 52 25.11 -22.57 -24.13
CA SER A 52 25.67 -23.35 -23.02
C SER A 52 24.61 -23.79 -22.01
N GLU A 53 24.54 -25.10 -21.93
CA GLU A 53 24.18 -25.98 -20.83
C GLU A 53 22.71 -26.08 -20.35
N LYS A 54 22.23 -27.30 -20.48
CA LYS A 54 21.03 -27.86 -19.91
C LYS A 54 21.07 -27.81 -18.38
N GLY A 55 20.14 -27.05 -17.79
CA GLY A 55 19.72 -27.12 -16.42
C GLY A 55 18.21 -26.85 -16.40
N GLU A 56 17.43 -27.76 -15.82
CA GLU A 56 15.98 -27.60 -15.65
C GLU A 56 15.71 -26.40 -14.73
N GLU A 57 15.37 -25.27 -15.30
CA GLU A 57 14.86 -24.13 -14.55
C GLU A 57 13.34 -24.19 -14.50
N ASN A 58 12.82 -24.42 -13.30
CA ASN A 58 11.43 -24.08 -12.95
C ASN A 58 11.26 -22.57 -13.10
N ILE A 59 10.67 -22.15 -14.22
CA ILE A 59 10.32 -20.76 -14.47
C ILE A 59 9.03 -20.46 -13.67
N SER A 60 9.17 -20.12 -12.40
CA SER A 60 8.20 -19.26 -11.74
C SER A 60 8.48 -17.86 -12.28
N GLY A 61 7.64 -17.42 -13.21
CA GLY A 61 7.78 -16.09 -13.83
C GLY A 61 7.46 -14.99 -12.81
N ASP A 62 8.45 -14.60 -12.02
CA ASP A 62 8.36 -13.41 -11.20
C ASP A 62 8.25 -12.19 -12.12
N VAL A 63 7.07 -11.60 -12.13
CA VAL A 63 6.83 -10.34 -12.82
C VAL A 63 7.56 -9.27 -12.02
N PHE A 64 8.74 -8.88 -12.47
CA PHE A 64 9.50 -7.79 -11.87
C PHE A 64 8.73 -6.47 -12.07
N PHE A 65 8.16 -5.95 -10.98
CA PHE A 65 7.57 -4.61 -10.94
C PHE A 65 8.65 -3.59 -10.60
N ASP A 66 8.60 -2.44 -11.26
CA ASP A 66 9.45 -1.31 -10.89
C ASP A 66 9.14 -0.89 -9.44
N PRO A 67 10.15 -0.69 -8.57
CA PRO A 67 9.96 -0.21 -7.20
C PRO A 67 9.06 1.02 -7.09
N GLY A 68 9.14 1.95 -8.06
CA GLY A 68 8.28 3.12 -8.14
C GLY A 68 6.79 2.78 -8.39
N GLU A 69 6.49 1.73 -9.14
CA GLU A 69 5.11 1.27 -9.35
C GLU A 69 4.53 0.66 -8.07
N LYS A 70 5.34 -0.09 -7.32
CA LYS A 70 4.95 -0.66 -6.03
C LYS A 70 4.65 0.43 -5.00
N GLU A 71 5.53 1.42 -4.87
CA GLU A 71 5.34 2.56 -3.96
C GLU A 71 4.09 3.36 -4.31
N ASN A 72 3.88 3.67 -5.60
CA ASN A 72 2.70 4.37 -6.07
C ASN A 72 1.38 3.62 -5.78
N ALA A 73 1.38 2.29 -5.88
CA ALA A 73 0.20 1.49 -5.56
C ALA A 73 -0.15 1.59 -4.06
N VAL A 74 0.85 1.48 -3.18
CA VAL A 74 0.68 1.64 -1.74
C VAL A 74 0.23 3.06 -1.37
N LEU A 75 0.84 4.08 -1.97
CA LEU A 75 0.46 5.48 -1.74
C LEU A 75 -1.00 5.75 -2.14
N LYS A 76 -1.43 5.29 -3.32
CA LYS A 76 -2.84 5.40 -3.76
C LYS A 76 -3.79 4.74 -2.77
N LEU A 77 -3.41 3.58 -2.25
CA LEU A 77 -4.20 2.86 -1.26
C LEU A 77 -4.32 3.65 0.05
N GLN A 78 -3.21 4.20 0.55
CA GLN A 78 -3.18 5.03 1.75
C GLN A 78 -4.04 6.29 1.59
N VAL A 79 -3.90 7.00 0.47
CA VAL A 79 -4.68 8.21 0.17
C VAL A 79 -6.17 7.89 0.08
N SER A 80 -6.55 6.79 -0.57
CA SER A 80 -7.96 6.39 -0.71
C SER A 80 -8.59 6.02 0.64
N ALA A 81 -7.86 5.29 1.49
CA ALA A 81 -8.32 4.93 2.83
C ALA A 81 -8.43 6.16 3.76
N ALA A 82 -7.45 7.06 3.71
CA ALA A 82 -7.49 8.32 4.45
C ALA A 82 -8.66 9.21 3.99
N ALA A 83 -8.90 9.31 2.68
CA ALA A 83 -10.02 10.05 2.12
C ALA A 83 -11.37 9.50 2.61
N PHE A 84 -11.50 8.17 2.76
CA PHE A 84 -12.71 7.55 3.31
C PHE A 84 -12.94 7.97 4.78
N ILE A 85 -11.89 7.95 5.62
CA ILE A 85 -12.00 8.39 7.02
C ILE A 85 -12.37 9.88 7.10
N ILE A 86 -11.71 10.73 6.31
CA ILE A 86 -12.01 12.16 6.26
C ILE A 86 -13.46 12.40 5.83
N THR A 87 -13.93 11.70 4.80
CA THR A 87 -15.32 11.80 4.33
C THR A 87 -16.31 11.35 5.41
N SER A 88 -15.98 10.30 6.19
CA SER A 88 -16.76 9.82 7.32
C SER A 88 -16.84 10.85 8.45
N ILE A 89 -15.73 11.53 8.75
CA ILE A 89 -15.68 12.60 9.75
C ILE A 89 -16.52 13.81 9.29
N LEU A 90 -16.40 14.21 8.02
CA LEU A 90 -17.19 15.34 7.45
C LEU A 90 -18.69 15.03 7.48
N TYR A 91 -19.07 13.78 7.23
CA TYR A 91 -20.46 13.35 7.37
C TYR A 91 -20.90 13.37 8.85
N ALA A 92 -20.08 12.87 9.77
CA ALA A 92 -20.35 12.89 11.20
C ALA A 92 -20.56 14.31 11.75
N PHE A 93 -19.91 15.30 11.17
CA PHE A 93 -20.09 16.74 11.51
C PHE A 93 -21.25 17.41 10.78
N ASN A 94 -22.07 16.66 10.03
CA ASN A 94 -23.16 17.18 9.20
C ASN A 94 -22.71 18.22 8.15
N ILE A 95 -21.42 18.21 7.76
CA ILE A 95 -20.89 19.04 6.68
C ILE A 95 -21.28 18.45 5.33
N LEU A 96 -21.30 17.13 5.22
CA LEU A 96 -21.75 16.41 4.03
C LEU A 96 -23.15 15.84 4.26
N SER A 97 -24.03 16.01 3.26
CA SER A 97 -25.32 15.35 3.26
C SER A 97 -25.17 13.86 2.93
N LEU A 98 -26.13 13.04 3.35
CA LEU A 98 -26.16 11.60 3.06
C LEU A 98 -26.09 11.33 1.54
N PHE A 99 -26.76 12.15 0.72
CA PHE A 99 -26.77 12.00 -0.74
C PHE A 99 -25.40 12.20 -1.40
N ILE A 100 -24.49 12.98 -0.78
CA ILE A 100 -23.12 13.14 -1.26
C ILE A 100 -22.20 12.10 -0.63
N PHE A 101 -22.39 11.86 0.68
CA PHE A 101 -21.57 10.92 1.43
C PHE A 101 -21.63 9.50 0.85
N LEU A 102 -22.84 9.01 0.56
CA LEU A 102 -23.05 7.61 0.15
C LEU A 102 -22.35 7.27 -1.19
N PRO A 103 -22.52 8.01 -2.29
CA PRO A 103 -21.81 7.72 -3.53
C PRO A 103 -20.28 7.89 -3.41
N VAL A 104 -19.80 8.90 -2.70
CA VAL A 104 -18.36 9.11 -2.50
C VAL A 104 -17.76 7.96 -1.71
N SER A 105 -18.42 7.51 -0.66
CA SER A 105 -17.98 6.38 0.17
C SER A 105 -17.93 5.08 -0.62
N ILE A 106 -18.94 4.81 -1.43
CA ILE A 106 -18.98 3.61 -2.30
C ILE A 106 -17.80 3.65 -3.28
N ILE A 107 -17.56 4.79 -3.95
CA ILE A 107 -16.45 4.93 -4.89
C ILE A 107 -15.10 4.69 -4.19
N LEU A 108 -14.89 5.26 -3.01
CA LEU A 108 -13.64 5.10 -2.26
C LEU A 108 -13.43 3.66 -1.81
N ILE A 109 -14.47 2.98 -1.32
CA ILE A 109 -14.38 1.57 -0.92
C ILE A 109 -14.08 0.68 -2.13
N LEU A 110 -14.75 0.90 -3.27
CA LEU A 110 -14.48 0.17 -4.51
C LEU A 110 -13.06 0.42 -5.02
N LEU A 111 -12.56 1.65 -4.90
CA LEU A 111 -11.18 2.00 -5.27
C LEU A 111 -10.17 1.28 -4.39
N VAL A 112 -10.37 1.27 -3.06
CA VAL A 112 -9.52 0.51 -2.12
C VAL A 112 -9.55 -0.97 -2.46
N ALA A 113 -10.74 -1.55 -2.68
CA ALA A 113 -10.87 -2.96 -3.06
C ALA A 113 -10.16 -3.25 -4.39
N TYR A 114 -10.32 -2.39 -5.41
CA TYR A 114 -9.66 -2.54 -6.69
C TYR A 114 -8.12 -2.54 -6.55
N ILE A 115 -7.56 -1.56 -5.83
CA ILE A 115 -6.09 -1.46 -5.63
C ILE A 115 -5.59 -2.70 -4.87
N LEU A 116 -6.29 -3.12 -3.81
CA LEU A 116 -5.90 -4.30 -3.02
C LEU A 116 -5.87 -5.58 -3.87
N TYR A 117 -6.95 -5.87 -4.59
CA TYR A 117 -7.09 -7.16 -5.26
C TYR A 117 -6.39 -7.23 -6.63
N TYR A 118 -6.22 -6.09 -7.33
CA TYR A 118 -5.62 -6.06 -8.66
C TYR A 118 -4.17 -5.54 -8.70
N GLN A 119 -3.73 -4.77 -7.70
CA GLN A 119 -2.37 -4.25 -7.67
C GLN A 119 -1.57 -4.89 -6.53
N ILE A 120 -1.98 -4.71 -5.27
CA ILE A 120 -1.23 -5.18 -4.11
C ILE A 120 -1.10 -6.71 -4.09
N LYS A 121 -2.15 -7.45 -4.45
CA LYS A 121 -2.11 -8.91 -4.47
C LYS A 121 -1.07 -9.48 -5.43
N ILE A 122 -0.79 -8.77 -6.54
CA ILE A 122 0.18 -9.20 -7.54
C ILE A 122 1.59 -8.73 -7.16
N MET A 123 1.69 -7.50 -6.60
CA MET A 123 2.97 -6.88 -6.26
C MET A 123 3.56 -7.39 -4.93
N TYR A 124 2.71 -7.79 -3.99
CA TYR A 124 3.08 -8.24 -2.64
C TYR A 124 2.30 -9.51 -2.26
N PRO A 125 2.50 -10.64 -2.95
CA PRO A 125 1.71 -11.86 -2.73
C PRO A 125 1.84 -12.38 -1.29
N ASP A 126 3.05 -12.40 -0.72
CA ASP A 126 3.34 -12.90 0.63
C ASP A 126 2.81 -11.99 1.74
N ASP A 127 2.78 -10.70 1.51
CA ASP A 127 2.33 -9.70 2.46
C ASP A 127 0.87 -9.23 2.19
N PHE A 128 0.21 -9.78 1.16
CA PHE A 128 -1.15 -9.37 0.77
C PHE A 128 -2.15 -9.43 1.92
N GLN A 129 -2.08 -10.44 2.77
CA GLN A 129 -2.98 -10.58 3.90
C GLN A 129 -2.80 -9.43 4.91
N ALA A 130 -1.57 -9.02 5.15
CA ALA A 130 -1.28 -7.89 6.04
C ALA A 130 -1.84 -6.58 5.48
N TYR A 131 -1.60 -6.30 4.19
CA TYR A 131 -2.17 -5.13 3.53
C TYR A 131 -3.69 -5.12 3.56
N ARG A 132 -4.32 -6.24 3.18
CA ARG A 132 -5.77 -6.38 3.17
C ARG A 132 -6.38 -6.07 4.55
N ASP A 133 -5.88 -6.74 5.58
CA ASP A 133 -6.43 -6.62 6.93
C ASP A 133 -6.22 -5.20 7.49
N PHE A 134 -5.07 -4.58 7.23
CA PHE A 134 -4.79 -3.22 7.63
C PHE A 134 -5.80 -2.22 7.04
N PHE A 135 -5.99 -2.26 5.72
CA PHE A 135 -6.89 -1.32 5.05
C PHE A 135 -8.37 -1.62 5.29
N LEU A 136 -8.75 -2.88 5.49
CA LEU A 136 -10.11 -3.22 5.95
C LEU A 136 -10.40 -2.67 7.35
N MET A 137 -9.43 -2.71 8.27
CA MET A 137 -9.58 -2.07 9.59
C MET A 137 -9.78 -0.55 9.46
N TYR A 138 -9.09 0.13 8.55
CA TYR A 138 -9.31 1.57 8.28
C TYR A 138 -10.73 1.85 7.78
N ILE A 139 -11.25 1.03 6.88
CA ILE A 139 -12.64 1.15 6.41
C ILE A 139 -13.61 0.90 7.58
N ALA A 140 -13.36 -0.11 8.41
CA ALA A 140 -14.19 -0.39 9.58
C ALA A 140 -14.23 0.80 10.55
N VAL A 141 -13.11 1.50 10.78
CA VAL A 141 -13.09 2.73 11.60
C VAL A 141 -13.93 3.85 10.99
N GLY A 142 -13.89 4.04 9.68
CA GLY A 142 -14.77 5.01 9.02
C GLY A 142 -16.26 4.74 9.31
N PHE A 143 -16.67 3.47 9.24
CA PHE A 143 -18.04 3.08 9.64
C PHE A 143 -18.31 3.25 11.14
N LEU A 144 -17.35 2.93 12.00
CA LEU A 144 -17.50 3.15 13.45
C LEU A 144 -17.68 4.63 13.80
N ILE A 145 -16.96 5.54 13.13
CA ILE A 145 -17.14 6.99 13.30
C ILE A 145 -18.58 7.40 12.99
N ILE A 146 -19.17 6.86 11.91
CA ILE A 146 -20.55 7.15 11.50
C ILE A 146 -21.54 6.61 12.55
N ILE A 147 -21.33 5.37 13.04
CA ILE A 147 -22.18 4.75 14.05
C ILE A 147 -22.14 5.57 15.34
N VAL A 148 -20.95 5.96 15.79
CA VAL A 148 -20.76 6.77 17.00
C VAL A 148 -21.46 8.13 16.87
N ALA A 149 -21.28 8.81 15.74
CA ALA A 149 -21.86 10.14 15.52
C ALA A 149 -23.38 10.12 15.41
N ASN A 150 -23.98 9.05 14.88
CA ASN A 150 -25.43 8.94 14.69
C ASN A 150 -26.17 8.26 15.86
N ASN A 151 -25.46 7.68 16.83
CA ASN A 151 -26.07 7.05 17.99
C ASN A 151 -26.06 7.99 19.19
N PRO A 152 -27.23 8.52 19.64
CA PRO A 152 -27.28 9.51 20.70
C PRO A 152 -26.75 9.00 22.05
N LEU A 153 -26.87 7.71 22.35
CA LEU A 153 -26.33 7.11 23.58
C LEU A 153 -24.81 7.07 23.56
N ILE A 154 -24.23 6.64 22.44
CA ILE A 154 -22.77 6.56 22.31
C ILE A 154 -22.19 7.97 22.18
N TYR A 155 -22.85 8.83 21.40
CA TYR A 155 -22.44 10.21 21.21
C TYR A 155 -22.36 10.97 22.56
N SER A 156 -23.33 10.75 23.46
CA SER A 156 -23.33 11.39 24.79
C SER A 156 -22.15 11.01 25.68
N LEU A 157 -21.61 9.79 25.54
CA LEU A 157 -20.42 9.32 26.26
C LEU A 157 -19.14 10.03 25.82
N PHE A 158 -19.07 10.43 24.54
CA PHE A 158 -17.89 11.08 23.94
C PHE A 158 -18.05 12.59 23.77
N SER A 159 -19.24 13.15 24.06
CA SER A 159 -19.46 14.59 23.93
C SER A 159 -18.91 15.34 25.14
N PHE A 160 -18.00 16.26 24.87
CA PHE A 160 -17.61 17.27 25.84
C PHE A 160 -18.67 18.37 25.88
N THR A 161 -19.04 18.82 27.06
CA THR A 161 -20.12 19.80 27.30
C THR A 161 -19.96 21.09 26.49
N LEU A 162 -18.72 21.49 26.22
CA LEU A 162 -18.39 22.74 25.49
C LEU A 162 -18.19 22.55 23.98
N LEU A 163 -17.73 21.36 23.54
CA LEU A 163 -17.37 21.07 22.14
C LEU A 163 -17.73 19.63 21.78
N PRO A 164 -19.00 19.34 21.48
CA PRO A 164 -19.45 17.98 21.17
C PRO A 164 -18.71 17.33 19.98
N SER A 165 -18.36 18.11 18.96
CA SER A 165 -17.62 17.65 17.78
C SER A 165 -16.19 17.20 18.11
N LEU A 166 -15.57 17.73 19.16
CA LEU A 166 -14.25 17.35 19.62
C LEU A 166 -14.21 15.87 20.06
N GLY A 167 -15.29 15.37 20.66
CA GLY A 167 -15.41 13.97 21.08
C GLY A 167 -15.30 13.00 19.90
N VAL A 168 -15.97 13.29 18.79
CA VAL A 168 -15.90 12.47 17.56
C VAL A 168 -14.49 12.50 16.98
N LEU A 169 -13.82 13.65 17.00
CA LEU A 169 -12.45 13.77 16.51
C LEU A 169 -11.47 12.97 17.36
N ILE A 170 -11.56 13.08 18.70
CA ILE A 170 -10.72 12.31 19.62
C ILE A 170 -10.98 10.81 19.43
N PHE A 171 -12.25 10.40 19.31
CA PHE A 171 -12.59 9.02 19.03
C PHE A 171 -11.94 8.52 17.73
N ALA A 172 -12.01 9.31 16.65
CA ALA A 172 -11.39 8.96 15.37
C ALA A 172 -9.87 8.79 15.51
N LEU A 173 -9.18 9.70 16.21
CA LEU A 173 -7.74 9.61 16.45
C LEU A 173 -7.38 8.36 17.28
N VAL A 174 -8.12 8.08 18.35
CA VAL A 174 -7.89 6.90 19.19
C VAL A 174 -8.16 5.61 18.41
N ALA A 175 -9.21 5.57 17.59
CA ALA A 175 -9.54 4.42 16.76
C ALA A 175 -8.45 4.14 15.70
N VAL A 176 -7.93 5.17 15.03
CA VAL A 176 -6.82 5.04 14.08
C VAL A 176 -5.55 4.57 14.78
N ALA A 177 -5.22 5.13 15.95
CA ALA A 177 -4.08 4.68 16.74
C ALA A 177 -4.22 3.22 17.19
N ALA A 178 -5.42 2.80 17.59
CA ALA A 178 -5.71 1.42 17.96
C ALA A 178 -5.49 0.45 16.81
N ILE A 179 -5.90 0.81 15.57
CA ILE A 179 -5.61 -0.02 14.38
C ILE A 179 -4.10 -0.22 14.23
N PHE A 180 -3.34 0.86 14.34
CA PHE A 180 -1.88 0.78 14.18
C PHE A 180 -1.25 -0.16 15.21
N ILE A 181 -1.70 -0.09 16.46
CA ILE A 181 -1.24 -0.97 17.54
C ILE A 181 -1.64 -2.43 17.27
N ILE A 182 -2.92 -2.67 16.93
CA ILE A 182 -3.44 -4.02 16.64
C ILE A 182 -2.68 -4.63 15.46
N PHE A 183 -2.49 -3.86 14.39
CA PHE A 183 -1.75 -4.30 13.23
C PHE A 183 -0.31 -4.66 13.58
N ARG A 184 0.37 -3.81 14.35
CA ARG A 184 1.74 -4.06 14.77
C ARG A 184 1.87 -5.31 15.64
N VAL A 185 0.96 -5.54 16.58
CA VAL A 185 0.97 -6.75 17.43
C VAL A 185 0.77 -8.01 16.58
N ARG A 186 -0.08 -7.95 15.56
CA ARG A 186 -0.47 -9.12 14.77
C ARG A 186 0.48 -9.45 13.63
N TYR A 187 1.03 -8.44 12.95
CA TYR A 187 1.75 -8.60 11.67
C TYR A 187 3.21 -8.19 11.73
N TYR A 188 3.68 -7.63 12.85
CA TYR A 188 5.08 -7.22 12.96
C TYR A 188 6.05 -8.36 12.71
N ARG A 189 7.11 -8.05 11.97
CA ARG A 189 8.28 -8.93 11.79
C ARG A 189 9.56 -8.11 12.01
N ASP A 190 10.60 -8.76 12.52
CA ASP A 190 11.90 -8.16 12.87
C ASP A 190 12.93 -8.26 11.73
N TYR A 191 12.46 -8.59 10.54
CA TYR A 191 13.28 -8.68 9.33
C TYR A 191 12.53 -8.15 8.12
N THR A 192 13.29 -7.80 7.08
CA THR A 192 12.78 -7.46 5.75
C THR A 192 13.64 -8.14 4.68
N PHE A 193 13.21 -8.06 3.42
CA PHE A 193 13.98 -8.54 2.29
C PHE A 193 14.44 -7.38 1.42
N GLY A 194 15.59 -7.58 0.74
CA GLY A 194 16.07 -6.60 -0.21
C GLY A 194 17.00 -7.22 -1.24
N GLU A 195 17.15 -6.56 -2.36
CA GLU A 195 18.04 -6.93 -3.46
C GLU A 195 19.39 -6.23 -3.29
N VAL A 196 20.47 -6.98 -3.35
CA VAL A 196 21.85 -6.44 -3.29
C VAL A 196 22.16 -5.73 -4.60
N ILE A 197 22.46 -4.43 -4.54
CA ILE A 197 22.85 -3.61 -5.71
C ILE A 197 24.38 -3.62 -5.88
N GLU A 198 25.10 -3.46 -4.77
CA GLU A 198 26.55 -3.36 -4.78
C GLU A 198 27.12 -4.05 -3.56
N VAL A 199 28.21 -4.79 -3.75
CA VAL A 199 28.89 -5.55 -2.71
C VAL A 199 30.20 -4.90 -2.36
N GLY A 200 30.39 -4.47 -1.10
CA GLY A 200 31.67 -4.03 -0.54
C GLY A 200 32.28 -5.13 0.35
N GLU A 201 33.48 -4.84 0.87
CA GLU A 201 34.21 -5.81 1.71
C GLU A 201 33.46 -6.20 2.98
N ASN A 202 32.92 -5.24 3.72
CA ASN A 202 32.21 -5.45 5.00
C ASN A 202 30.75 -5.03 4.95
N THR A 203 30.35 -4.27 3.94
CA THR A 203 29.00 -3.71 3.80
C THR A 203 28.53 -3.86 2.37
N SER A 204 27.22 -3.96 2.17
CA SER A 204 26.58 -3.97 0.86
C SER A 204 25.49 -2.92 0.77
N GLN A 205 25.27 -2.40 -0.43
CA GLN A 205 24.12 -1.58 -0.74
C GLN A 205 22.96 -2.48 -1.14
N VAL A 206 21.85 -2.36 -0.40
CA VAL A 206 20.68 -3.22 -0.60
C VAL A 206 19.47 -2.33 -0.84
N ARG A 207 18.77 -2.56 -1.94
CA ARG A 207 17.47 -1.94 -2.24
C ARG A 207 16.38 -2.70 -1.51
N VAL A 208 15.60 -1.98 -0.72
CA VAL A 208 14.47 -2.54 0.01
C VAL A 208 13.19 -1.91 -0.52
N ASP A 209 12.18 -2.71 -0.81
CA ASP A 209 10.84 -2.25 -1.15
C ASP A 209 10.08 -1.82 0.11
N TYR A 210 8.93 -1.14 -0.08
CA TYR A 210 8.07 -0.78 1.05
C TYR A 210 7.57 -2.02 1.78
N ASP A 211 7.91 -2.12 3.07
CA ASP A 211 7.52 -3.23 3.93
C ASP A 211 6.65 -2.73 5.09
N ILE A 212 5.33 -2.95 4.96
CA ILE A 212 4.35 -2.52 5.97
C ILE A 212 4.51 -3.28 7.30
N ARG A 213 4.96 -4.55 7.27
CA ARG A 213 5.11 -5.40 8.47
C ARG A 213 6.34 -5.02 9.27
N ALA A 214 7.45 -4.81 8.57
CA ALA A 214 8.71 -4.39 9.16
C ALA A 214 8.77 -2.88 9.42
N ASN A 215 7.82 -2.10 8.89
CA ASN A 215 7.79 -0.63 8.91
C ASN A 215 9.05 -0.01 8.30
N VAL A 216 9.47 -0.55 7.14
CA VAL A 216 10.63 -0.08 6.39
C VAL A 216 10.14 0.65 5.15
N LYS A 217 10.71 1.82 4.87
CA LYS A 217 10.45 2.58 3.65
C LYS A 217 11.28 2.06 2.48
N PRO A 218 10.81 2.26 1.24
CA PRO A 218 11.60 1.94 0.07
C PRO A 218 12.79 2.89 -0.03
N ASP A 219 14.01 2.33 0.00
CA ASP A 219 15.25 3.07 -0.13
C ASP A 219 16.41 2.10 -0.40
N ILE A 220 17.59 2.68 -0.69
CA ILE A 220 18.86 1.96 -0.74
C ILE A 220 19.54 2.10 0.61
N TYR A 221 19.71 0.98 1.29
CA TYR A 221 20.34 0.93 2.61
C TYR A 221 21.73 0.34 2.54
N ILE A 222 22.66 0.92 3.31
CA ILE A 222 23.98 0.33 3.53
C ILE A 222 23.86 -0.58 4.75
N VAL A 223 24.12 -1.88 4.56
CA VAL A 223 23.96 -2.92 5.58
C VAL A 223 25.26 -3.69 5.75
N GLU A 224 25.50 -4.22 6.94
CA GLU A 224 26.66 -5.08 7.23
C GLU A 224 26.47 -6.46 6.61
N ASN A 225 27.52 -7.00 5.98
CA ASN A 225 27.48 -8.30 5.32
C ASN A 225 27.41 -9.47 6.32
N ASN A 226 27.86 -9.26 7.58
CA ASN A 226 27.82 -10.24 8.67
C ASN A 226 28.36 -11.65 8.26
N ASP A 227 29.52 -11.65 7.57
CA ASP A 227 30.20 -12.84 7.03
C ASP A 227 29.46 -13.62 5.93
N PHE A 228 28.31 -13.13 5.46
CA PHE A 228 27.61 -13.70 4.31
C PHE A 228 28.33 -13.31 3.01
N LYS A 229 28.64 -14.32 2.20
CA LYS A 229 29.13 -14.11 0.82
C LYS A 229 27.94 -13.84 -0.09
N VAL A 230 27.65 -12.55 -0.29
CA VAL A 230 26.59 -12.09 -1.16
C VAL A 230 27.16 -11.67 -2.53
N LYS A 231 26.32 -11.68 -3.55
CA LYS A 231 26.60 -11.18 -4.90
C LYS A 231 25.57 -10.13 -5.28
N GLU A 232 25.89 -9.35 -6.30
CA GLU A 232 24.93 -8.44 -6.91
C GLU A 232 23.70 -9.23 -7.40
N HIS A 233 22.52 -8.64 -7.22
CA HIS A 233 21.20 -9.21 -7.50
C HIS A 233 20.77 -10.37 -6.59
N ASP A 234 21.53 -10.70 -5.55
CA ASP A 234 21.04 -11.65 -4.54
C ASP A 234 19.91 -11.04 -3.72
N ILE A 235 18.87 -11.83 -3.44
CA ILE A 235 17.83 -11.46 -2.48
C ILE A 235 18.31 -11.88 -1.09
N VAL A 236 18.40 -10.90 -0.19
CA VAL A 236 18.91 -11.10 1.15
C VAL A 236 17.88 -10.74 2.20
N LYS A 237 17.90 -11.49 3.28
CA LYS A 237 17.12 -11.23 4.49
C LYS A 237 17.91 -10.31 5.40
N LEU A 238 17.29 -9.21 5.81
CA LEU A 238 17.90 -8.15 6.58
C LEU A 238 17.29 -8.08 7.98
N SER A 239 18.09 -8.01 9.03
CA SER A 239 17.59 -7.65 10.35
C SER A 239 17.28 -6.17 10.40
N ILE A 240 16.22 -5.80 11.10
CA ILE A 240 15.84 -4.42 11.29
C ILE A 240 16.07 -3.97 12.75
N GLU A 241 16.48 -2.72 12.89
CA GLU A 241 16.46 -2.05 14.17
C GLU A 241 15.10 -1.37 14.33
N SER A 242 14.25 -1.98 15.19
CA SER A 242 12.88 -1.53 15.37
C SER A 242 12.78 -0.37 16.35
N SER A 243 11.96 0.62 16.02
CA SER A 243 11.50 1.65 16.94
C SER A 243 9.97 1.63 17.01
N LEU A 244 9.41 1.90 18.20
CA LEU A 244 7.95 1.90 18.37
C LEU A 244 7.26 3.00 17.55
N PHE A 245 7.91 4.17 17.40
CA PHE A 245 7.32 5.35 16.78
C PHE A 245 8.11 5.90 15.59
N ARG A 246 9.23 5.28 15.24
CA ARG A 246 10.05 5.67 14.09
C ARG A 246 10.08 4.56 13.06
N GLU A 247 10.43 4.92 11.85
CA GLU A 247 10.74 3.98 10.79
C GLU A 247 11.84 3.03 11.22
N SER A 248 11.67 1.76 10.91
CA SER A 248 12.70 0.75 11.14
C SER A 248 13.75 0.85 10.03
N LYS A 249 15.00 0.60 10.37
CA LYS A 249 16.11 0.62 9.39
C LYS A 249 16.75 -0.76 9.31
N PRO A 250 16.99 -1.27 8.11
CA PRO A 250 17.82 -2.45 7.90
C PRO A 250 19.24 -2.20 8.40
N LYS A 251 19.84 -3.19 9.07
CA LYS A 251 21.15 -3.05 9.70
C LYS A 251 22.18 -4.05 9.18
N LYS A 252 21.84 -5.31 9.11
CA LYS A 252 22.75 -6.38 8.72
C LYS A 252 22.04 -7.50 7.98
N ILE A 253 22.82 -8.20 7.16
CA ILE A 253 22.35 -9.41 6.49
C ILE A 253 22.30 -10.56 7.51
N ILE A 254 21.18 -11.28 7.55
CA ILE A 254 20.96 -12.44 8.45
C ILE A 254 20.64 -13.73 7.70
N GLY A 255 20.51 -13.66 6.38
CA GLY A 255 20.29 -14.82 5.51
C GLY A 255 20.28 -14.42 4.05
N LYS A 256 20.35 -15.43 3.21
CA LYS A 256 20.22 -15.34 1.76
C LYS A 256 19.08 -16.27 1.36
N GLU A 257 18.22 -15.83 0.44
CA GLU A 257 17.12 -16.62 -0.11
C GLU A 257 17.57 -17.43 -1.34
#